data_df3b8b396b0d06b3d8b40510aecf71ab
#
_entry.id   df3b8b396b0d06b3d8b40510aecf71ab
#
_cell.length_a   1.000
_cell.length_b   1.000
_cell.length_c   1.000
_cell.angle_alpha   90.00
_cell.angle_beta   90.00
_cell.angle_gamma   90.00
#
_symmetry.space_group_name_H-M   'P 1'
#
loop_
_entity.id
_entity.type
_entity.pdbx_description
1 polymer ?
#
loop_
_entity_poly.entity_id
_entity_poly.type
_entity_poly.pdbx_seq_one_letter_code
_entity_poly.pdbx_strand_id
1 'polypeptide(L)'
;MVKKLLYIICYIFFWADISLSLPLCTEVDVRKWTNCKGEVNTPDGTKFIGEWKEGNPNGHGNLTYPDGRKYVGEWKNGSHDGKGTFTYPDGAKYVGNWKDGKQNGEGVFSYPNGAKYIGKFKNSRQHGEGTYISKTGEKLIGLWTDDQLNGKGIFTSPNGEKYEGEFKNSRKHGKGIISYPDGKKYSGEWENGKIKSEL
;
A
#
# COMPACT_ATOMS: atom_id res chain seq x y z
N MET A 1 64.85 -33.69 9.52
CA MET A 1 63.77 -33.15 8.65
C MET A 1 62.64 -32.69 9.56
N VAL A 2 62.57 -31.38 9.83
CA VAL A 2 61.55 -30.78 10.74
C VAL A 2 60.51 -30.12 9.86
N LYS A 3 59.26 -30.65 9.86
CA LYS A 3 58.10 -30.05 9.16
C LYS A 3 57.62 -28.85 9.97
N LYS A 4 57.77 -27.65 9.40
CA LYS A 4 57.11 -26.42 9.92
C LYS A 4 55.63 -26.46 9.60
N LEU A 5 54.78 -26.50 10.62
CA LEU A 5 53.36 -26.33 10.53
C LEU A 5 53.05 -24.81 10.49
N LEU A 6 52.58 -24.34 9.34
CA LEU A 6 52.09 -22.96 9.21
C LEU A 6 50.64 -22.91 9.77
N TYR A 7 50.47 -22.21 10.89
CA TYR A 7 49.14 -21.84 11.34
C TYR A 7 48.68 -20.62 10.57
N ILE A 8 47.68 -20.80 9.69
CA ILE A 8 46.93 -19.68 9.08
C ILE A 8 45.88 -19.26 10.09
N ILE A 9 46.12 -18.13 10.77
CA ILE A 9 45.11 -17.48 11.60
C ILE A 9 44.21 -16.69 10.68
N CYS A 10 43.01 -17.25 10.41
CA CYS A 10 41.93 -16.55 9.73
C CYS A 10 41.32 -15.52 10.69
N TYR A 11 41.70 -14.25 10.57
CA TYR A 11 40.98 -13.16 11.22
C TYR A 11 39.66 -12.99 10.53
N ILE A 12 38.58 -13.54 11.12
CA ILE A 12 37.21 -13.22 10.75
C ILE A 12 36.93 -11.82 11.32
N PHE A 13 37.05 -10.81 10.50
CA PHE A 13 36.51 -9.49 10.81
C PHE A 13 34.99 -9.60 10.83
N PHE A 14 34.41 -9.74 12.02
CA PHE A 14 33.01 -9.43 12.24
C PHE A 14 32.83 -7.92 12.01
N TRP A 15 32.39 -7.53 10.84
CA TRP A 15 31.78 -6.22 10.66
C TRP A 15 30.45 -6.26 11.41
N ALA A 16 30.46 -5.84 12.67
CA ALA A 16 29.25 -5.43 13.32
C ALA A 16 28.79 -4.18 12.57
N ASP A 17 27.70 -4.28 11.82
CA ASP A 17 26.97 -3.12 11.33
C ASP A 17 26.50 -2.34 12.56
N ILE A 18 27.32 -1.40 13.00
CA ILE A 18 26.92 -0.40 13.97
C ILE A 18 25.95 0.49 13.21
N SER A 19 24.67 0.18 13.28
CA SER A 19 23.61 1.06 12.87
C SER A 19 23.71 2.31 13.76
N LEU A 20 24.49 3.29 13.32
CA LEU A 20 24.57 4.58 13.97
C LEU A 20 23.18 5.24 13.86
N SER A 21 22.46 5.28 14.97
CA SER A 21 21.22 6.06 15.04
C SER A 21 21.56 7.53 14.83
N LEU A 22 20.72 8.23 14.05
CA LEU A 22 20.88 9.68 13.88
C LEU A 22 20.84 10.38 15.24
N PRO A 23 21.67 11.43 15.46
CA PRO A 23 21.64 12.23 16.66
C PRO A 23 20.31 12.99 16.80
N LEU A 24 20.02 13.47 18.02
CA LEU A 24 18.90 14.37 18.23
C LEU A 24 19.17 15.73 17.61
N CYS A 25 18.11 16.37 17.09
CA CYS A 25 18.19 17.75 16.63
C CYS A 25 18.31 18.69 17.82
N THR A 26 19.35 19.49 17.87
CA THR A 26 19.66 20.38 19.01
C THR A 26 19.44 21.86 18.73
N GLU A 27 19.35 22.25 17.46
CA GLU A 27 19.08 23.62 17.07
C GLU A 27 17.64 24.03 17.40
N VAL A 28 17.45 25.26 17.88
CA VAL A 28 16.12 25.81 18.17
C VAL A 28 15.34 26.10 16.87
N ASP A 29 16.04 26.50 15.82
CA ASP A 29 15.45 26.76 14.51
C ASP A 29 15.35 25.47 13.68
N VAL A 30 14.13 24.95 13.52
CA VAL A 30 13.83 23.72 12.76
C VAL A 30 14.39 23.78 11.32
N ARG A 31 14.47 24.97 10.72
CA ARG A 31 15.00 25.15 9.35
C ARG A 31 16.47 24.75 9.21
N LYS A 32 17.18 24.65 10.33
CA LYS A 32 18.59 24.23 10.39
C LYS A 32 18.75 22.74 10.70
N TRP A 33 17.67 22.01 10.97
CA TRP A 33 17.75 20.60 11.28
C TRP A 33 18.19 19.78 10.07
N THR A 34 19.28 19.07 10.22
CA THR A 34 19.81 18.20 9.16
C THR A 34 20.52 16.99 9.72
N ASN A 35 20.29 15.83 9.11
CA ASN A 35 20.86 14.54 9.53
C ASN A 35 20.64 14.26 11.02
N CYS A 36 19.45 14.53 11.55
CA CYS A 36 19.10 14.36 12.94
C CYS A 36 17.66 13.86 13.10
N LYS A 37 17.31 13.41 14.32
CA LYS A 37 15.93 13.08 14.72
C LYS A 37 15.36 14.16 15.60
N GLY A 38 14.14 14.60 15.31
CA GLY A 38 13.48 15.64 16.09
C GLY A 38 11.98 15.51 16.13
N GLU A 39 11.37 16.24 17.07
CA GLU A 39 9.93 16.35 17.26
C GLU A 39 9.49 17.79 17.05
N VAL A 40 8.43 17.97 16.27
CA VAL A 40 7.76 19.26 16.06
C VAL A 40 6.29 19.12 16.36
N ASN A 41 5.78 20.04 17.17
CA ASN A 41 4.35 20.22 17.43
C ASN A 41 3.95 21.57 16.84
N THR A 42 3.03 21.57 15.89
CA THR A 42 2.50 22.79 15.28
C THR A 42 1.34 23.37 16.10
N PRO A 43 1.04 24.68 15.99
CA PRO A 43 -0.02 25.32 16.78
C PRO A 43 -1.43 24.74 16.58
N ASP A 44 -1.67 24.10 15.41
CA ASP A 44 -2.92 23.39 15.13
C ASP A 44 -3.02 22.00 15.80
N GLY A 45 -1.96 21.58 16.52
CA GLY A 45 -1.90 20.29 17.22
C GLY A 45 -1.38 19.14 16.36
N THR A 46 -0.89 19.41 15.13
CA THR A 46 -0.21 18.40 14.31
C THR A 46 1.16 18.09 14.93
N LYS A 47 1.49 16.80 15.09
CA LYS A 47 2.73 16.35 15.68
C LYS A 47 3.52 15.50 14.68
N PHE A 48 4.78 15.86 14.45
CA PHE A 48 5.72 15.07 13.68
C PHE A 48 6.92 14.64 14.54
N ILE A 49 7.27 13.36 14.47
CA ILE A 49 8.49 12.81 15.08
C ILE A 49 9.21 12.02 14.01
N GLY A 50 10.46 12.37 13.71
CA GLY A 50 11.18 11.65 12.66
C GLY A 50 12.52 12.23 12.31
N GLU A 51 13.01 11.83 11.15
CA GLU A 51 14.29 12.21 10.60
C GLU A 51 14.17 13.48 9.75
N TRP A 52 15.19 14.34 9.85
CA TRP A 52 15.19 15.65 9.24
C TRP A 52 16.44 15.85 8.36
N LYS A 53 16.24 16.52 7.24
CA LYS A 53 17.30 16.98 6.36
C LYS A 53 16.95 18.37 5.81
N GLU A 54 17.86 19.33 5.96
CA GLU A 54 17.70 20.71 5.43
C GLU A 54 16.35 21.32 5.83
N GLY A 55 15.96 21.16 7.11
CA GLY A 55 14.72 21.70 7.66
C GLY A 55 13.43 20.98 7.24
N ASN A 56 13.53 19.86 6.53
CA ASN A 56 12.38 19.10 6.06
C ASN A 56 12.37 17.68 6.63
N PRO A 57 11.19 17.08 6.91
CA PRO A 57 11.06 15.64 7.13
C PRO A 57 11.70 14.86 5.98
N ASN A 58 12.65 13.96 6.31
CA ASN A 58 13.39 13.20 5.32
C ASN A 58 13.98 11.93 5.97
N GLY A 59 13.64 10.76 5.47
CA GLY A 59 13.91 9.47 6.10
C GLY A 59 12.66 8.90 6.76
N HIS A 60 12.73 8.31 7.94
CA HIS A 60 11.58 7.74 8.63
C HIS A 60 10.93 8.73 9.59
N GLY A 61 9.60 8.73 9.63
CA GLY A 61 8.87 9.62 10.55
C GLY A 61 7.41 9.24 10.76
N ASN A 62 6.87 9.76 11.87
CA ASN A 62 5.51 9.57 12.32
C ASN A 62 4.83 10.93 12.37
N LEU A 63 3.73 11.08 11.64
CA LEU A 63 2.88 12.26 11.65
C LEU A 63 1.54 11.90 12.28
N THR A 64 1.10 12.69 13.23
CA THR A 64 -0.23 12.59 13.84
C THR A 64 -0.95 13.91 13.68
N TYR A 65 -2.14 13.87 13.11
CA TYR A 65 -3.03 15.02 12.97
C TYR A 65 -3.99 15.14 14.14
N PRO A 66 -4.49 16.35 14.46
CA PRO A 66 -5.45 16.57 15.55
C PRO A 66 -6.77 15.79 15.38
N ASP A 67 -7.16 15.53 14.14
CA ASP A 67 -8.36 14.77 13.79
C ASP A 67 -8.21 13.25 13.93
N GLY A 68 -7.02 12.78 14.38
CA GLY A 68 -6.72 11.36 14.60
C GLY A 68 -6.13 10.64 13.40
N ARG A 69 -5.98 11.28 12.23
CA ARG A 69 -5.21 10.71 11.12
C ARG A 69 -3.75 10.51 11.53
N LYS A 70 -3.14 9.43 11.05
CA LYS A 70 -1.72 9.12 11.34
C LYS A 70 -1.03 8.60 10.09
N TYR A 71 0.21 9.04 9.89
CA TYR A 71 1.12 8.44 8.92
C TYR A 71 2.39 7.96 9.63
N VAL A 72 2.82 6.75 9.29
CA VAL A 72 4.09 6.17 9.73
C VAL A 72 4.79 5.62 8.50
N GLY A 73 5.97 6.12 8.18
CA GLY A 73 6.67 5.68 6.99
C GLY A 73 7.83 6.57 6.56
N GLU A 74 8.18 6.44 5.30
CA GLU A 74 9.27 7.14 4.67
C GLU A 74 8.84 8.52 4.17
N TRP A 75 9.79 9.46 4.27
CA TRP A 75 9.62 10.86 3.92
C TRP A 75 10.73 11.33 3.01
N LYS A 76 10.39 12.21 2.09
CA LYS A 76 11.35 12.90 1.24
C LYS A 76 10.91 14.34 1.05
N ASN A 77 11.79 15.27 1.41
CA ASN A 77 11.56 16.72 1.26
C ASN A 77 10.17 17.15 1.78
N GLY A 78 9.78 16.69 2.98
CA GLY A 78 8.51 17.04 3.62
C GLY A 78 7.28 16.31 3.10
N SER A 79 7.42 15.39 2.16
CA SER A 79 6.31 14.60 1.59
C SER A 79 6.43 13.12 1.92
N HIS A 80 5.29 12.42 2.04
CA HIS A 80 5.27 10.95 2.10
C HIS A 80 5.88 10.40 0.79
N ASP A 81 6.96 9.63 0.88
CA ASP A 81 7.65 9.08 -0.29
C ASP A 81 8.39 7.80 0.12
N GLY A 82 8.14 6.69 -0.56
CA GLY A 82 8.59 5.36 -0.18
C GLY A 82 7.50 4.51 0.46
N LYS A 83 7.84 3.66 1.41
CA LYS A 83 6.87 2.78 2.10
C LYS A 83 6.25 3.47 3.31
N GLY A 84 4.94 3.32 3.47
CA GLY A 84 4.26 3.92 4.62
C GLY A 84 2.88 3.36 4.89
N THR A 85 2.41 3.64 6.10
CA THR A 85 1.07 3.31 6.59
C THR A 85 0.34 4.60 6.92
N PHE A 86 -0.84 4.78 6.34
CA PHE A 86 -1.76 5.85 6.71
C PHE A 86 -3.00 5.25 7.35
N THR A 87 -3.35 5.75 8.54
CA THR A 87 -4.54 5.32 9.28
C THR A 87 -5.50 6.49 9.39
N TYR A 88 -6.77 6.25 9.09
CA TYR A 88 -7.86 7.21 9.18
C TYR A 88 -8.60 7.06 10.51
N PRO A 89 -9.30 8.12 10.99
CA PRO A 89 -10.04 8.07 12.26
C PRO A 89 -11.18 7.05 12.30
N ASP A 90 -11.76 6.76 11.14
CA ASP A 90 -12.83 5.77 10.97
C ASP A 90 -12.32 4.31 10.94
N GLY A 91 -11.00 4.11 11.09
CA GLY A 91 -10.35 2.80 11.06
C GLY A 91 -9.93 2.34 9.65
N ALA A 92 -10.20 3.10 8.59
CA ALA A 92 -9.61 2.83 7.28
C ALA A 92 -8.09 2.89 7.36
N LYS A 93 -7.41 2.09 6.53
CA LYS A 93 -5.94 2.02 6.56
C LYS A 93 -5.39 1.74 5.18
N TYR A 94 -4.37 2.50 4.79
CA TYR A 94 -3.53 2.18 3.64
C TYR A 94 -2.14 1.75 4.10
N VAL A 95 -1.64 0.67 3.52
CA VAL A 95 -0.26 0.19 3.70
C VAL A 95 0.33 -0.02 2.31
N GLY A 96 1.36 0.68 1.95
CA GLY A 96 1.93 0.56 0.60
C GLY A 96 2.92 1.65 0.25
N ASN A 97 3.12 1.81 -1.05
CA ASN A 97 4.06 2.77 -1.60
C ASN A 97 3.42 4.16 -1.74
N TRP A 98 4.23 5.17 -1.51
CA TRP A 98 3.90 6.58 -1.60
C TRP A 98 4.85 7.29 -2.55
N LYS A 99 4.36 8.30 -3.22
CA LYS A 99 5.17 9.21 -4.02
C LYS A 99 4.58 10.62 -3.97
N ASP A 100 5.41 11.58 -3.61
CA ASP A 100 5.02 13.00 -3.54
C ASP A 100 3.69 13.22 -2.78
N GLY A 101 3.53 12.57 -1.61
CA GLY A 101 2.35 12.67 -0.75
C GLY A 101 1.13 11.86 -1.21
N LYS A 102 1.23 11.09 -2.29
CA LYS A 102 0.12 10.30 -2.85
C LYS A 102 0.42 8.80 -2.79
N GLN A 103 -0.63 7.99 -2.57
CA GLN A 103 -0.54 6.53 -2.74
C GLN A 103 -0.18 6.24 -4.20
N ASN A 104 0.91 5.48 -4.42
CA ASN A 104 1.43 5.24 -5.76
C ASN A 104 2.25 3.95 -5.79
N GLY A 105 1.95 3.02 -6.68
CA GLY A 105 2.56 1.68 -6.71
C GLY A 105 1.74 0.65 -5.94
N GLU A 106 2.36 -0.41 -5.47
CA GLU A 106 1.68 -1.51 -4.77
C GLU A 106 1.23 -1.08 -3.37
N GLY A 107 0.03 -1.55 -2.98
CA GLY A 107 -0.51 -1.28 -1.66
C GLY A 107 -1.76 -2.09 -1.31
N VAL A 108 -2.13 -2.00 -0.04
CA VAL A 108 -3.37 -2.56 0.51
C VAL A 108 -4.16 -1.43 1.16
N PHE A 109 -5.38 -1.24 0.71
CA PHE A 109 -6.35 -0.37 1.37
C PHE A 109 -7.38 -1.23 2.10
N SER A 110 -7.48 -1.08 3.41
CA SER A 110 -8.49 -1.72 4.25
C SER A 110 -9.58 -0.70 4.58
N TYR A 111 -10.82 -1.04 4.27
CA TYR A 111 -11.99 -0.19 4.53
C TYR A 111 -12.54 -0.43 5.95
N PRO A 112 -13.24 0.55 6.55
CA PRO A 112 -13.80 0.41 7.90
C PRO A 112 -14.80 -0.75 8.02
N ASN A 113 -15.48 -1.08 6.93
CA ASN A 113 -16.44 -2.17 6.88
C ASN A 113 -15.82 -3.58 6.75
N GLY A 114 -14.48 -3.69 6.76
CA GLY A 114 -13.74 -4.95 6.64
C GLY A 114 -13.43 -5.38 5.20
N ALA A 115 -13.89 -4.66 4.18
CA ALA A 115 -13.46 -4.88 2.80
C ALA A 115 -11.98 -4.49 2.61
N LYS A 116 -11.35 -4.99 1.54
CA LYS A 116 -9.96 -4.66 1.19
C LYS A 116 -9.79 -4.52 -0.32
N TYR A 117 -8.89 -3.63 -0.70
CA TYR A 117 -8.30 -3.63 -2.03
C TYR A 117 -6.81 -3.94 -1.93
N ILE A 118 -6.31 -4.84 -2.76
CA ILE A 118 -4.91 -5.25 -2.84
C ILE A 118 -4.48 -5.07 -4.29
N GLY A 119 -3.53 -4.20 -4.57
CA GLY A 119 -3.10 -3.94 -5.93
C GLY A 119 -2.38 -2.62 -6.10
N LYS A 120 -2.34 -2.16 -7.33
CA LYS A 120 -1.65 -0.92 -7.70
C LYS A 120 -2.52 0.31 -7.44
N PHE A 121 -1.86 1.39 -7.10
CA PHE A 121 -2.40 2.73 -6.93
C PHE A 121 -1.69 3.72 -7.83
N LYS A 122 -2.40 4.73 -8.29
CA LYS A 122 -1.85 5.87 -9.01
C LYS A 122 -2.57 7.13 -8.56
N ASN A 123 -1.81 8.11 -8.06
CA ASN A 123 -2.37 9.37 -7.56
C ASN A 123 -3.52 9.17 -6.54
N SER A 124 -3.33 8.25 -5.59
CA SER A 124 -4.29 7.87 -4.54
C SER A 124 -5.58 7.22 -5.03
N ARG A 125 -5.59 6.68 -6.24
CA ARG A 125 -6.71 5.89 -6.80
C ARG A 125 -6.26 4.48 -7.13
N GLN A 126 -7.15 3.51 -6.99
CA GLN A 126 -6.93 2.14 -7.44
C GLN A 126 -6.69 2.14 -8.95
N HIS A 127 -5.61 1.50 -9.38
CA HIS A 127 -5.18 1.53 -10.78
C HIS A 127 -4.38 0.27 -11.13
N GLY A 128 -4.36 -0.12 -12.42
CA GLY A 128 -3.64 -1.31 -12.86
C GLY A 128 -4.23 -2.60 -12.29
N GLU A 129 -3.40 -3.62 -12.14
CA GLU A 129 -3.84 -4.91 -11.60
C GLU A 129 -4.20 -4.81 -10.12
N GLY A 130 -5.33 -5.42 -9.74
CA GLY A 130 -5.79 -5.40 -8.36
C GLY A 130 -6.93 -6.35 -8.07
N THR A 131 -7.12 -6.60 -6.78
CA THR A 131 -8.17 -7.45 -6.22
C THR A 131 -8.91 -6.67 -5.14
N TYR A 132 -10.19 -6.47 -5.33
CA TYR A 132 -11.09 -6.02 -4.27
C TYR A 132 -11.72 -7.25 -3.60
N ILE A 133 -11.76 -7.27 -2.27
CA ILE A 133 -12.37 -8.31 -1.45
C ILE A 133 -13.42 -7.62 -0.58
N SER A 134 -14.68 -7.99 -0.75
CA SER A 134 -15.79 -7.46 0.06
C SER A 134 -15.74 -7.98 1.49
N LYS A 135 -16.48 -7.37 2.41
CA LYS A 135 -16.70 -7.86 3.78
C LYS A 135 -17.21 -9.31 3.81
N THR A 136 -18.01 -9.69 2.84
CA THR A 136 -18.61 -11.04 2.71
C THR A 136 -17.69 -12.06 2.06
N GLY A 137 -16.50 -11.64 1.58
CA GLY A 137 -15.50 -12.52 0.95
C GLY A 137 -15.63 -12.63 -0.58
N GLU A 138 -16.54 -11.88 -1.21
CA GLU A 138 -16.58 -11.76 -2.66
C GLU A 138 -15.30 -11.13 -3.19
N LYS A 139 -14.78 -11.62 -4.30
CA LYS A 139 -13.56 -11.07 -4.93
C LYS A 139 -13.86 -10.54 -6.32
N LEU A 140 -13.27 -9.39 -6.63
CA LEU A 140 -13.30 -8.77 -7.93
C LEU A 140 -11.86 -8.52 -8.39
N ILE A 141 -11.41 -9.22 -9.42
CA ILE A 141 -10.02 -9.27 -9.86
C ILE A 141 -9.94 -8.75 -11.29
N GLY A 142 -8.98 -7.87 -11.58
CA GLY A 142 -8.73 -7.41 -12.95
C GLY A 142 -7.99 -6.08 -13.02
N LEU A 143 -8.20 -5.35 -14.13
CA LEU A 143 -7.58 -4.06 -14.38
C LEU A 143 -8.47 -2.91 -13.87
N TRP A 144 -7.90 -2.11 -13.00
CA TRP A 144 -8.56 -0.97 -12.36
C TRP A 144 -8.11 0.34 -13.00
N THR A 145 -9.03 1.25 -13.15
CA THR A 145 -8.77 2.62 -13.60
C THR A 145 -9.64 3.56 -12.79
N ASP A 146 -9.00 4.49 -12.07
CA ASP A 146 -9.70 5.50 -11.26
C ASP A 146 -10.78 4.90 -10.34
N ASP A 147 -10.37 3.93 -9.51
CA ASP A 147 -11.19 3.20 -8.53
C ASP A 147 -12.27 2.26 -9.13
N GLN A 148 -12.24 2.02 -10.43
CA GLN A 148 -13.21 1.17 -11.10
C GLN A 148 -12.55 0.05 -11.92
N LEU A 149 -13.10 -1.17 -11.83
CA LEU A 149 -12.72 -2.26 -12.71
C LEU A 149 -13.36 -2.07 -14.09
N ASN A 150 -12.53 -2.05 -15.13
CA ASN A 150 -12.98 -1.95 -16.52
C ASN A 150 -12.24 -2.97 -17.39
N GLY A 151 -12.91 -3.51 -18.41
CA GLY A 151 -12.37 -4.55 -19.29
C GLY A 151 -12.50 -5.95 -18.69
N LYS A 152 -11.60 -6.87 -19.04
CA LYS A 152 -11.66 -8.26 -18.58
C LYS A 152 -11.37 -8.39 -17.09
N GLY A 153 -12.14 -9.24 -16.42
CA GLY A 153 -11.99 -9.50 -15.01
C GLY A 153 -12.65 -10.78 -14.55
N ILE A 154 -12.47 -11.08 -13.27
CA ILE A 154 -13.03 -12.25 -12.60
C ILE A 154 -13.77 -11.80 -11.35
N PHE A 155 -15.00 -12.24 -11.19
CA PHE A 155 -15.73 -12.16 -9.94
C PHE A 155 -15.85 -13.57 -9.36
N THR A 156 -15.65 -13.70 -8.04
CA THR A 156 -15.94 -14.94 -7.31
C THR A 156 -16.73 -14.61 -6.06
N SER A 157 -17.75 -15.42 -5.78
CA SER A 157 -18.48 -15.32 -4.52
C SER A 157 -18.13 -16.46 -3.56
N PRO A 158 -18.35 -16.29 -2.24
CA PRO A 158 -18.04 -17.31 -1.25
C PRO A 158 -18.77 -18.65 -1.44
N ASN A 159 -19.94 -18.62 -2.07
CA ASN A 159 -20.70 -19.84 -2.40
C ASN A 159 -20.12 -20.62 -3.59
N GLY A 160 -19.01 -20.13 -4.21
CA GLY A 160 -18.33 -20.78 -5.32
C GLY A 160 -18.81 -20.36 -6.71
N GLU A 161 -19.76 -19.42 -6.82
CA GLU A 161 -20.09 -18.82 -8.11
C GLU A 161 -18.88 -18.03 -8.65
N LYS A 162 -18.57 -18.20 -9.94
CA LYS A 162 -17.50 -17.49 -10.62
C LYS A 162 -18.04 -16.91 -11.92
N TYR A 163 -17.75 -15.62 -12.16
CA TYR A 163 -17.95 -14.97 -13.45
C TYR A 163 -16.59 -14.58 -14.02
N GLU A 164 -16.37 -14.90 -15.30
CA GLU A 164 -15.21 -14.50 -16.09
C GLU A 164 -15.71 -13.79 -17.33
N GLY A 165 -15.39 -12.50 -17.47
CA GLY A 165 -15.90 -11.72 -18.59
C GLY A 165 -15.52 -10.26 -18.52
N GLU A 166 -16.29 -9.46 -19.23
CA GLU A 166 -16.09 -8.02 -19.30
C GLU A 166 -16.78 -7.31 -18.13
N PHE A 167 -16.17 -6.21 -17.71
CA PHE A 167 -16.68 -5.31 -16.69
C PHE A 167 -16.69 -3.86 -17.21
N LYS A 168 -17.66 -3.10 -16.76
CA LYS A 168 -17.73 -1.66 -16.94
C LYS A 168 -18.18 -1.02 -15.64
N ASN A 169 -17.39 -0.07 -15.14
CA ASN A 169 -17.63 0.58 -13.85
C ASN A 169 -17.87 -0.44 -12.72
N SER A 170 -17.00 -1.46 -12.63
CA SER A 170 -17.05 -2.56 -11.66
C SER A 170 -18.32 -3.42 -11.71
N ARG A 171 -19.10 -3.38 -12.81
CA ARG A 171 -20.28 -4.22 -13.03
C ARG A 171 -20.06 -5.17 -14.19
N LYS A 172 -20.57 -6.41 -14.08
CA LYS A 172 -20.57 -7.38 -15.21
C LYS A 172 -21.19 -6.69 -16.44
N HIS A 173 -20.49 -6.76 -17.58
CA HIS A 173 -20.88 -6.09 -18.82
C HIS A 173 -20.32 -6.86 -20.02
N GLY A 174 -20.91 -6.70 -21.22
CA GLY A 174 -20.42 -7.38 -22.42
C GLY A 174 -20.48 -8.90 -22.31
N LYS A 175 -19.54 -9.58 -22.94
CA LYS A 175 -19.50 -11.05 -22.98
C LYS A 175 -18.84 -11.63 -21.73
N GLY A 176 -19.40 -12.74 -21.24
CA GLY A 176 -18.80 -13.46 -20.12
C GLY A 176 -19.41 -14.84 -19.90
N ILE A 177 -18.81 -15.57 -18.97
CA ILE A 177 -19.22 -16.91 -18.56
C ILE A 177 -19.42 -16.90 -17.06
N ILE A 178 -20.57 -17.37 -16.62
CA ILE A 178 -20.82 -17.68 -15.21
C ILE A 178 -20.72 -19.18 -14.99
N SER A 179 -20.06 -19.59 -13.92
CA SER A 179 -19.90 -20.97 -13.51
C SER A 179 -20.41 -21.14 -12.09
N TYR A 180 -21.14 -22.20 -11.83
CA TYR A 180 -21.72 -22.53 -10.55
C TYR A 180 -21.03 -23.74 -9.88
N PRO A 181 -21.12 -23.92 -8.55
CA PRO A 181 -20.51 -25.03 -7.83
C PRO A 181 -20.97 -26.41 -8.28
N ASP A 182 -22.19 -26.53 -8.83
CA ASP A 182 -22.73 -27.76 -9.40
C ASP A 182 -22.14 -28.12 -10.78
N GLY A 183 -21.19 -27.31 -11.27
CA GLY A 183 -20.51 -27.50 -12.55
C GLY A 183 -21.23 -26.89 -13.75
N LYS A 184 -22.43 -26.36 -13.57
CA LYS A 184 -23.13 -25.66 -14.67
C LYS A 184 -22.42 -24.40 -15.07
N LYS A 185 -22.42 -24.12 -16.38
CA LYS A 185 -21.84 -22.89 -16.96
C LYS A 185 -22.83 -22.31 -17.96
N TYR A 186 -22.95 -20.98 -17.93
CA TYR A 186 -23.76 -20.24 -18.86
C TYR A 186 -22.91 -19.12 -19.48
N SER A 187 -22.91 -19.05 -20.82
CA SER A 187 -22.33 -17.96 -21.58
C SER A 187 -23.41 -16.97 -21.93
N GLY A 188 -23.13 -15.68 -21.88
CA GLY A 188 -24.11 -14.68 -22.19
C GLY A 188 -23.54 -13.29 -22.37
N GLU A 189 -24.42 -12.36 -22.65
CA GLU A 189 -24.15 -10.93 -22.62
C GLU A 189 -24.78 -10.30 -21.37
N TRP A 190 -24.00 -9.44 -20.73
CA TRP A 190 -24.38 -8.71 -19.52
C TRP A 190 -24.48 -7.21 -19.79
N GLU A 191 -25.40 -6.58 -19.12
CA GLU A 191 -25.54 -5.13 -19.11
C GLU A 191 -25.81 -4.66 -17.68
N ASN A 192 -24.93 -3.79 -17.14
CA ASN A 192 -25.04 -3.22 -15.79
C ASN A 192 -25.22 -4.28 -14.67
N GLY A 193 -24.54 -5.43 -14.79
CA GLY A 193 -24.56 -6.52 -13.81
C GLY A 193 -25.67 -7.55 -14.01
N LYS A 194 -26.59 -7.35 -14.96
CA LYS A 194 -27.68 -8.28 -15.27
C LYS A 194 -27.42 -8.99 -16.59
N ILE A 195 -27.90 -10.24 -16.70
CA ILE A 195 -27.88 -10.96 -17.98
C ILE A 195 -28.86 -10.31 -18.94
N LYS A 196 -28.43 -10.07 -20.18
CA LYS A 196 -29.22 -9.50 -21.25
C LYS A 196 -29.74 -10.58 -22.21
N SER A 197 -28.85 -11.53 -22.54
CA SER A 197 -29.16 -12.67 -23.39
C SER A 197 -28.22 -13.83 -23.09
N GLU A 198 -28.71 -15.05 -23.21
CA GLU A 198 -27.89 -16.27 -23.23
C GLU A 198 -27.33 -16.48 -24.64
N LEU A 199 -26.11 -17.00 -24.75
CA LEU A 199 -25.40 -17.29 -26.02
C LEU A 199 -25.25 -18.80 -26.21
#